data_6998cbb17e466279c4634a6e3f54159d
#
_entry.id   6998cbb17e466279c4634a6e3f54159d
#
_cell.length_a   1.000
_cell.length_b   1.000
_cell.length_c   1.000
_cell.angle_alpha   90.00
_cell.angle_beta   90.00
_cell.angle_gamma   90.00
#
_symmetry.space_group_name_H-M   'P 1'
#
loop_
_entity.id
_entity.type
_entity.pdbx_description
1 polymer ?
#
loop_
_entity_poly.entity_id
_entity_poly.type
_entity_poly.pdbx_seq_one_letter_code
_entity_poly.pdbx_strand_id
1 'polypeptide(L)'
;MQKSNIVDIPTKMEKYFGKGTMLHPSLSDVEELIPLIPLYKITTIKHMAAFLAKNHGTDVTCPMRTGNNIKKIADRFTPDDLDMGLPFWRILKNDQTLLKFNNYEAWATVIENEGFLLSYTKSGKIKVNFDSDSVFSF
;
A
#
# COMPACT_ATOMS: atom_id res chain seq x y z
N MET A 1 -10.99 3.51 -19.16
CA MET A 1 -9.89 3.69 -18.21
C MET A 1 -10.28 4.72 -17.16
N GLN A 2 -10.21 4.33 -15.88
CA GLN A 2 -10.50 5.27 -14.80
C GLN A 2 -9.35 6.24 -14.64
N LYS A 3 -9.69 7.51 -14.47
CA LYS A 3 -8.71 8.55 -14.18
C LYS A 3 -8.78 8.91 -12.70
N SER A 4 -7.66 9.37 -12.14
CA SER A 4 -7.65 9.92 -10.80
C SER A 4 -8.55 11.16 -10.72
N ASN A 5 -9.26 11.29 -9.61
CA ASN A 5 -10.11 12.43 -9.33
C ASN A 5 -9.59 13.23 -8.16
N ILE A 6 -9.73 14.55 -8.26
CA ILE A 6 -9.41 15.46 -7.16
C ILE A 6 -10.73 15.98 -6.62
N VAL A 7 -10.94 15.81 -5.31
CA VAL A 7 -12.15 16.25 -4.61
C VAL A 7 -11.75 17.06 -3.38
N ASP A 8 -12.69 17.78 -2.80
CA ASP A 8 -12.47 18.37 -1.48
C ASP A 8 -12.48 17.29 -0.42
N ILE A 9 -11.67 17.47 0.62
CA ILE A 9 -11.67 16.53 1.73
C ILE A 9 -13.08 16.48 2.34
N PRO A 10 -13.73 15.30 2.40
CA PRO A 10 -15.06 15.18 2.98
C PRO A 10 -15.10 15.68 4.41
N THR A 11 -16.20 16.35 4.78
CA THR A 11 -16.37 16.92 6.13
C THR A 11 -16.08 15.91 7.24
N LYS A 12 -16.57 14.68 7.08
CA LYS A 12 -16.37 13.60 8.07
C LYS A 12 -14.91 13.18 8.23
N MET A 13 -14.05 13.54 7.27
CA MET A 13 -12.60 13.20 7.29
C MET A 13 -11.72 14.38 7.70
N GLU A 14 -12.30 15.57 7.84
CA GLU A 14 -11.54 16.77 8.19
C GLU A 14 -10.82 16.66 9.54
N LYS A 15 -11.38 15.91 10.48
CA LYS A 15 -10.76 15.68 11.79
C LYS A 15 -9.45 14.91 11.70
N TYR A 16 -9.22 14.17 10.62
CA TYR A 16 -7.99 13.40 10.39
C TYR A 16 -7.01 14.12 9.47
N PHE A 17 -7.53 14.82 8.45
CA PHE A 17 -6.72 15.37 7.37
C PHE A 17 -6.81 16.88 7.24
N GLY A 18 -7.71 17.55 8.00
CA GLY A 18 -7.97 18.97 7.84
C GLY A 18 -8.80 19.26 6.59
N LYS A 19 -8.82 20.52 6.22
CA LYS A 19 -9.49 20.99 5.00
C LYS A 19 -8.48 21.04 3.86
N GLY A 20 -8.95 20.86 2.64
CA GLY A 20 -8.12 20.92 1.45
C GLY A 20 -8.61 19.98 0.38
N THR A 21 -7.70 19.53 -0.46
CA THR A 21 -8.00 18.64 -1.57
C THR A 21 -7.53 17.21 -1.31
N MET A 22 -8.28 16.26 -1.84
CA MET A 22 -7.99 14.83 -1.70
C MET A 22 -7.93 14.19 -3.08
N LEU A 23 -6.91 13.40 -3.33
CA LEU A 23 -6.81 12.57 -4.53
C LEU A 23 -7.54 11.26 -4.30
N HIS A 24 -8.39 10.89 -5.27
CA HIS A 24 -8.90 9.53 -5.42
C HIS A 24 -8.07 8.87 -6.53
N PRO A 25 -7.04 8.09 -6.18
CA PRO A 25 -6.13 7.58 -7.19
C PRO A 25 -6.79 6.54 -8.09
N SER A 26 -6.40 6.52 -9.36
CA SER A 26 -6.81 5.47 -10.28
C SER A 26 -6.03 4.18 -9.97
N LEU A 27 -6.56 3.06 -10.45
CA LEU A 27 -5.87 1.78 -10.35
C LEU A 27 -4.50 1.86 -11.05
N SER A 28 -4.45 2.49 -12.21
CA SER A 28 -3.23 2.68 -13.00
C SER A 28 -2.16 3.46 -12.26
N ASP A 29 -2.56 4.55 -11.56
CA ASP A 29 -1.61 5.36 -10.79
C ASP A 29 -0.94 4.55 -9.68
N VAL A 30 -1.70 3.69 -9.01
CA VAL A 30 -1.17 2.82 -7.96
C VAL A 30 -0.29 1.73 -8.58
N GLU A 31 -0.75 1.11 -9.65
CA GLU A 31 -0.03 0.01 -10.30
C GLU A 31 1.35 0.44 -10.79
N GLU A 32 1.47 1.65 -11.32
CA GLU A 32 2.75 2.17 -11.84
C GLU A 32 3.82 2.34 -10.76
N LEU A 33 3.42 2.52 -9.51
CA LEU A 33 4.36 2.71 -8.40
C LEU A 33 4.89 1.40 -7.82
N ILE A 34 4.13 0.32 -7.92
CA ILE A 34 4.48 -0.95 -7.28
C ILE A 34 5.83 -1.50 -7.74
N PRO A 35 6.17 -1.50 -9.05
CA PRO A 35 7.46 -2.01 -9.50
C PRO A 35 8.67 -1.26 -8.96
N LEU A 36 8.46 -0.06 -8.43
CA LEU A 36 9.55 0.76 -7.90
C LEU A 36 10.07 0.25 -6.56
N ILE A 37 9.30 -0.58 -5.86
CA ILE A 37 9.67 -1.11 -4.55
C ILE A 37 10.71 -2.23 -4.73
N PRO A 38 11.98 -2.00 -4.34
CA PRO A 38 13.03 -2.98 -4.60
C PRO A 38 12.95 -4.18 -3.65
N LEU A 39 13.62 -5.26 -4.05
CA LEU A 39 13.78 -6.44 -3.20
C LEU A 39 14.46 -6.04 -1.89
N TYR A 40 14.06 -6.65 -0.79
CA TYR A 40 14.52 -6.39 0.58
C TYR A 40 14.04 -5.05 1.17
N LYS A 41 13.12 -4.37 0.50
CA LYS A 41 12.49 -3.17 1.00
C LYS A 41 11.00 -3.38 1.14
N ILE A 42 10.39 -2.65 2.06
CA ILE A 42 8.95 -2.56 2.20
C ILE A 42 8.55 -1.10 2.33
N THR A 43 7.29 -0.83 2.08
CA THR A 43 6.73 0.51 2.21
C THR A 43 5.35 0.41 2.84
N THR A 44 4.71 1.54 3.07
CA THR A 44 3.36 1.59 3.64
C THR A 44 2.42 2.33 2.69
N ILE A 45 1.13 2.15 2.91
CA ILE A 45 0.09 2.91 2.19
C ILE A 45 0.33 4.41 2.37
N LYS A 46 0.74 4.83 3.57
CA LYS A 46 1.02 6.24 3.87
C LYS A 46 2.11 6.82 2.95
N HIS A 47 3.20 6.08 2.73
CA HIS A 47 4.28 6.53 1.85
C HIS A 47 3.80 6.66 0.41
N MET A 48 3.05 5.68 -0.08
CA MET A 48 2.49 5.71 -1.43
C MET A 48 1.49 6.87 -1.58
N ALA A 49 0.61 7.03 -0.62
CA ALA A 49 -0.39 8.10 -0.61
C ALA A 49 0.27 9.49 -0.63
N ALA A 50 1.32 9.69 0.16
CA ALA A 50 2.04 10.95 0.20
C ALA A 50 2.69 11.28 -1.16
N PHE A 51 3.28 10.29 -1.80
CA PHE A 51 3.91 10.46 -3.11
C PHE A 51 2.86 10.81 -4.17
N LEU A 52 1.73 10.10 -4.18
CA LEU A 52 0.63 10.37 -5.12
C LEU A 52 0.08 11.78 -4.96
N ALA A 53 -0.13 12.22 -3.71
CA ALA A 53 -0.61 13.57 -3.43
C ALA A 53 0.35 14.63 -3.97
N LYS A 54 1.64 14.43 -3.74
CA LYS A 54 2.68 15.34 -4.23
C LYS A 54 2.67 15.43 -5.75
N ASN A 55 2.56 14.29 -6.43
CA ASN A 55 2.57 14.26 -7.90
C ASN A 55 1.34 14.89 -8.53
N HIS A 56 0.20 14.85 -7.85
CA HIS A 56 -1.06 15.38 -8.36
C HIS A 56 -1.39 16.77 -7.82
N GLY A 57 -0.55 17.31 -6.94
CA GLY A 57 -0.77 18.65 -6.37
C GLY A 57 -1.95 18.72 -5.42
N THR A 58 -2.26 17.62 -4.73
CA THR A 58 -3.32 17.57 -3.71
C THR A 58 -2.70 17.59 -2.32
N ASP A 59 -3.51 17.94 -1.31
CA ASP A 59 -3.06 17.95 0.08
C ASP A 59 -2.89 16.55 0.63
N VAL A 60 -3.80 15.64 0.29
CA VAL A 60 -3.77 14.24 0.72
C VAL A 60 -4.26 13.32 -0.39
N THR A 61 -4.02 12.01 -0.21
CA THR A 61 -4.58 10.95 -1.03
C THR A 61 -5.44 10.07 -0.14
N CYS A 62 -6.62 9.66 -0.63
CA CYS A 62 -7.50 8.78 0.13
C CYS A 62 -6.81 7.43 0.40
N PRO A 63 -6.50 7.10 1.67
CA PRO A 63 -5.79 5.86 1.97
C PRO A 63 -6.63 4.62 1.72
N MET A 64 -7.94 4.71 1.92
CA MET A 64 -8.87 3.60 1.69
C MET A 64 -8.89 3.22 0.21
N ARG A 65 -8.99 4.19 -0.69
CA ARG A 65 -8.99 3.93 -2.14
C ARG A 65 -7.64 3.42 -2.62
N THR A 66 -6.55 3.93 -2.05
CA THR A 66 -5.21 3.43 -2.34
C THR A 66 -5.11 1.95 -1.96
N GLY A 67 -5.51 1.60 -0.74
CA GLY A 67 -5.50 0.22 -0.27
C GLY A 67 -6.40 -0.71 -1.09
N ASN A 68 -7.59 -0.24 -1.46
CA ASN A 68 -8.51 -1.01 -2.29
C ASN A 68 -7.93 -1.29 -3.67
N ASN A 69 -7.23 -0.33 -4.26
CA ASN A 69 -6.56 -0.53 -5.55
C ASN A 69 -5.43 -1.56 -5.45
N ILE A 70 -4.65 -1.53 -4.37
CA ILE A 70 -3.61 -2.52 -4.13
C ILE A 70 -4.22 -3.93 -4.05
N LYS A 71 -5.34 -4.08 -3.33
CA LYS A 71 -6.03 -5.38 -3.23
C LYS A 71 -6.56 -5.85 -4.58
N LYS A 72 -7.10 -4.96 -5.40
CA LYS A 72 -7.57 -5.31 -6.74
C LYS A 72 -6.43 -5.81 -7.62
N ILE A 73 -5.27 -5.20 -7.51
CA ILE A 73 -4.08 -5.66 -8.23
C ILE A 73 -3.66 -7.04 -7.72
N ALA A 74 -3.63 -7.22 -6.40
CA ALA A 74 -3.27 -8.49 -5.78
C ALA A 74 -4.18 -9.63 -6.20
N ASP A 75 -5.47 -9.36 -6.39
CA ASP A 75 -6.46 -10.36 -6.79
C ASP A 75 -6.23 -10.95 -8.18
N ARG A 76 -5.36 -10.34 -8.99
CA ARG A 76 -4.98 -10.86 -10.31
C ARG A 76 -4.00 -12.03 -10.23
N PHE A 77 -3.39 -12.26 -9.05
CA PHE A 77 -2.23 -13.12 -8.92
C PHE A 77 -2.38 -14.11 -7.79
N THR A 78 -1.64 -15.21 -7.88
CA THR A 78 -1.45 -16.17 -6.78
C THR A 78 0.03 -16.16 -6.36
N PRO A 79 0.38 -16.75 -5.20
CA PRO A 79 1.79 -16.84 -4.80
C PRO A 79 2.72 -17.56 -5.79
N ASP A 80 2.16 -18.26 -6.77
CA ASP A 80 2.94 -18.89 -7.83
C ASP A 80 3.38 -17.89 -8.91
N ASP A 81 2.80 -16.67 -8.92
CA ASP A 81 3.04 -15.64 -9.94
C ASP A 81 4.08 -14.60 -9.51
N LEU A 82 5.15 -15.01 -8.82
CA LEU A 82 6.12 -14.07 -8.24
C LEU A 82 6.90 -13.24 -9.26
N ASP A 83 7.03 -13.72 -10.49
CA ASP A 83 7.81 -13.06 -11.55
C ASP A 83 7.01 -12.01 -12.33
N MET A 84 5.84 -11.64 -11.86
CA MET A 84 4.94 -10.71 -12.55
C MET A 84 5.43 -9.25 -12.60
N GLY A 85 6.45 -8.89 -11.82
CA GLY A 85 6.96 -7.51 -11.76
C GLY A 85 6.14 -6.54 -10.93
N LEU A 86 5.17 -7.02 -10.16
CA LEU A 86 4.30 -6.19 -9.31
C LEU A 86 4.35 -6.66 -7.85
N PRO A 87 5.41 -6.31 -7.11
CA PRO A 87 5.59 -6.80 -5.73
C PRO A 87 4.66 -6.08 -4.73
N PHE A 88 3.35 -6.21 -4.91
CA PHE A 88 2.34 -5.55 -4.07
C PHE A 88 2.41 -5.99 -2.60
N TRP A 89 2.93 -7.18 -2.31
CA TRP A 89 3.06 -7.69 -0.93
C TRP A 89 4.07 -6.90 -0.09
N ARG A 90 4.89 -6.06 -0.73
CA ARG A 90 5.85 -5.17 -0.05
C ARG A 90 5.20 -3.88 0.45
N ILE A 91 3.88 -3.75 0.30
CA ILE A 91 3.13 -2.59 0.78
C ILE A 91 2.32 -3.02 2.00
N LEU A 92 2.55 -2.37 3.13
CA LEU A 92 1.91 -2.67 4.40
C LEU A 92 0.94 -1.56 4.79
N LYS A 93 0.05 -1.88 5.73
CA LYS A 93 -0.73 -0.85 6.42
C LYS A 93 0.20 0.00 7.28
N ASN A 94 -0.30 1.16 7.70
CA ASN A 94 0.49 2.10 8.50
C ASN A 94 0.91 1.54 9.87
N ASP A 95 0.18 0.55 10.38
CA ASP A 95 0.52 -0.16 11.62
C ASP A 95 1.47 -1.34 11.39
N GLN A 96 2.05 -1.46 10.19
CA GLN A 96 2.98 -2.51 9.79
C GLN A 96 2.33 -3.88 9.60
N THR A 97 1.01 -3.95 9.61
CA THR A 97 0.33 -5.22 9.33
C THR A 97 0.11 -5.41 7.83
N LEU A 98 0.06 -6.68 7.42
CA LEU A 98 -0.19 -7.05 6.03
C LEU A 98 -1.64 -6.71 5.66
N LEU A 99 -1.85 -6.19 4.44
CA LEU A 99 -3.19 -6.01 3.92
C LEU A 99 -3.89 -7.37 3.79
N LYS A 100 -5.21 -7.34 3.88
CA LYS A 100 -6.01 -8.57 3.78
C LYS A 100 -6.17 -9.00 2.32
N PHE A 101 -5.09 -9.48 1.72
CA PHE A 101 -5.10 -10.08 0.40
C PHE A 101 -5.78 -11.45 0.45
N ASN A 102 -6.33 -11.88 -0.68
CA ASN A 102 -6.69 -13.29 -0.83
C ASN A 102 -5.39 -14.11 -0.66
N ASN A 103 -5.47 -15.20 0.11
CA ASN A 103 -4.29 -16.02 0.45
C ASN A 103 -3.22 -15.23 1.20
N TYR A 104 -3.63 -14.30 2.08
CA TYR A 104 -2.68 -13.39 2.73
C TYR A 104 -1.60 -14.12 3.52
N GLU A 105 -1.88 -15.30 4.07
CA GLU A 105 -0.88 -16.11 4.78
C GLU A 105 0.24 -16.58 3.83
N ALA A 106 -0.12 -16.95 2.61
CA ALA A 106 0.86 -17.34 1.60
C ALA A 106 1.72 -16.13 1.18
N TRP A 107 1.12 -14.95 1.03
CA TRP A 107 1.88 -13.72 0.77
C TRP A 107 2.78 -13.33 1.94
N ALA A 108 2.34 -13.59 3.17
CA ALA A 108 3.19 -13.41 4.35
C ALA A 108 4.44 -14.30 4.27
N THR A 109 4.30 -15.55 3.81
CA THR A 109 5.43 -16.45 3.58
C THR A 109 6.41 -15.88 2.54
N VAL A 110 5.90 -15.26 1.48
CA VAL A 110 6.73 -14.60 0.48
C VAL A 110 7.55 -13.47 1.13
N ILE A 111 6.93 -12.67 1.97
CA ILE A 111 7.61 -11.58 2.70
C ILE A 111 8.69 -12.15 3.62
N GLU A 112 8.37 -13.22 4.34
CA GLU A 112 9.33 -13.90 5.23
C GLU A 112 10.53 -14.41 4.44
N ASN A 113 10.31 -14.99 3.27
CA ASN A 113 11.38 -15.47 2.39
C ASN A 113 12.25 -14.33 1.85
N GLU A 114 11.78 -13.10 1.87
CA GLU A 114 12.57 -11.92 1.53
C GLU A 114 13.39 -11.40 2.72
N GLY A 115 13.35 -12.09 3.85
CA GLY A 115 14.21 -11.81 5.00
C GLY A 115 13.56 -11.02 6.13
N PHE A 116 12.24 -10.80 6.08
CA PHE A 116 11.56 -10.07 7.14
C PHE A 116 11.00 -11.01 8.21
N LEU A 117 11.07 -10.57 9.47
CA LEU A 117 10.51 -11.33 10.59
C LEU A 117 9.03 -10.99 10.74
N LEU A 118 8.23 -12.01 10.98
CA LEU A 118 6.80 -11.86 11.19
C LEU A 118 6.44 -12.06 12.66
N SER A 119 5.40 -11.37 13.10
CA SER A 119 4.79 -11.58 14.41
C SER A 119 3.28 -11.44 14.26
N TYR A 120 2.55 -11.77 15.32
CA TYR A 120 1.08 -11.64 15.33
C TYR A 120 0.69 -10.58 16.34
N THR A 121 -0.30 -9.77 15.96
CA THR A 121 -0.91 -8.82 16.89
C THR A 121 -1.88 -9.56 17.82
N LYS A 122 -2.35 -8.88 18.86
CA LYS A 122 -3.35 -9.45 19.79
C LYS A 122 -4.63 -9.87 19.07
N SER A 123 -4.97 -9.17 17.98
CA SER A 123 -6.16 -9.49 17.18
C SER A 123 -5.88 -10.54 16.09
N GLY A 124 -4.70 -11.12 16.05
CA GLY A 124 -4.33 -12.17 15.09
C GLY A 124 -3.89 -11.68 13.72
N LYS A 125 -3.64 -10.38 13.56
CA LYS A 125 -3.12 -9.85 12.30
C LYS A 125 -1.63 -10.14 12.17
N ILE A 126 -1.18 -10.34 10.94
CA ILE A 126 0.24 -10.55 10.65
C ILE A 126 0.95 -9.19 10.60
N LYS A 127 1.95 -9.03 11.47
CA LYS A 127 2.78 -7.84 11.52
C LYS A 127 4.16 -8.15 10.96
N VAL A 128 4.66 -7.26 10.09
CA VAL A 128 6.00 -7.39 9.50
C VAL A 128 6.94 -6.49 10.28
N ASN A 129 8.02 -7.07 10.81
CA ASN A 129 9.01 -6.35 11.60
C ASN A 129 10.18 -5.96 10.71
N PHE A 130 10.57 -4.70 10.75
CA PHE A 130 11.65 -4.17 9.93
C PHE A 130 12.26 -2.95 10.61
N ASP A 131 13.50 -2.63 10.24
CA ASP A 131 14.14 -1.39 10.69
C ASP A 131 13.95 -0.28 9.65
N SER A 132 14.37 0.94 10.01
CA SER A 132 14.20 2.12 9.15
C SER A 132 14.95 2.01 7.82
N ASP A 133 16.05 1.23 7.79
CA ASP A 133 16.83 1.06 6.56
C ASP A 133 16.11 0.22 5.51
N SER A 134 15.13 -0.56 5.93
CA SER A 134 14.33 -1.42 5.04
C SER A 134 13.12 -0.72 4.45
N VAL A 135 12.83 0.53 4.86
CA VAL A 135 11.67 1.27 4.37
C VAL A 135 11.99 1.97 3.06
N PHE A 136 11.17 1.72 2.05
CA PHE A 136 11.26 2.41 0.76
C PHE A 136 10.34 3.62 0.76
N SER A 137 10.85 4.75 0.31
CA SER A 137 10.07 5.96 0.04
C SER A 137 10.15 6.27 -1.44
N PHE A 138 8.99 6.47 -2.03
CA PHE A 138 8.88 6.80 -3.44
C PHE A 138 9.51 8.15 -3.79
#